data_707b5bd8a5f4cf3488c056a8542a40a3
#
_entry.id   707b5bd8a5f4cf3488c056a8542a40a3
#
_cell.length_a   1.000
_cell.length_b   1.000
_cell.length_c   1.000
_cell.angle_alpha   90.00
_cell.angle_beta   90.00
_cell.angle_gamma   90.00
#
_symmetry.space_group_name_H-M   'P 1'
#
loop_
_entity.id
_entity.type
_entity.pdbx_description
1 polymer ?
#
loop_
_entity_poly.entity_id
_entity_poly.type
_entity_poly.pdbx_seq_one_letter_code
_entity_poly.pdbx_strand_id
1 'polypeptide(L)'
;MNHKPERIRLYSSEYEKMLDEAIKKAPREACGLLAGFISESGGKTVSKVYILTNIDQSEEHFSLDQKEQLAAIKNMRSLGIKPLGNWHSHPATPSRPSSEDIRLAYDKKAIYMILSLAEDEPVLKAFHIENGEVRKEILEIVEGE
;
A
#
# COMPACT_ATOMS: atom_id res chain seq x y z
N MET A 1 -11.50 23.47 3.27
CA MET A 1 -10.04 23.62 3.35
C MET A 1 -9.34 22.78 2.31
N ASN A 2 -8.37 23.38 1.66
CA ASN A 2 -7.61 22.65 0.64
C ASN A 2 -6.61 21.72 1.30
N HIS A 3 -6.71 20.44 0.96
CA HIS A 3 -5.72 19.47 1.40
C HIS A 3 -4.46 19.62 0.51
N LYS A 4 -3.33 19.83 1.14
CA LYS A 4 -2.07 19.83 0.42
C LYS A 4 -1.57 18.39 0.33
N PRO A 5 -1.29 17.86 -0.88
CA PRO A 5 -0.83 16.49 -1.01
C PRO A 5 0.44 16.23 -0.21
N GLU A 6 0.46 15.08 0.47
CA GLU A 6 1.64 14.60 1.16
C GLU A 6 2.60 13.95 0.19
N ARG A 7 3.88 14.10 0.46
CA ARG A 7 4.91 13.43 -0.32
C ARG A 7 5.26 12.10 0.32
N ILE A 8 5.10 11.05 -0.45
CA ILE A 8 5.35 9.68 0.01
C ILE A 8 6.46 9.11 -0.87
N ARG A 9 7.52 8.61 -0.24
CA ARG A 9 8.63 7.96 -0.94
C ARG A 9 8.55 6.46 -0.73
N LEU A 10 8.87 5.71 -1.79
CA LEU A 10 8.91 4.26 -1.77
C LEU A 10 10.24 3.81 -2.35
N TYR A 11 10.96 2.95 -1.63
CA TYR A 11 12.24 2.43 -2.13
C TYR A 11 11.99 1.57 -3.37
N SER A 12 12.81 1.77 -4.40
CA SER A 12 12.66 1.06 -5.67
C SER A 12 12.73 -0.46 -5.53
N SER A 13 13.59 -0.96 -4.65
CA SER A 13 13.67 -2.39 -4.38
C SER A 13 12.37 -2.94 -3.80
N GLU A 14 11.70 -2.14 -2.99
CA GLU A 14 10.42 -2.52 -2.39
C GLU A 14 9.29 -2.45 -3.42
N TYR A 15 9.34 -1.46 -4.32
CA TYR A 15 8.40 -1.38 -5.44
C TYR A 15 8.50 -2.63 -6.32
N GLU A 16 9.73 -3.05 -6.65
CA GLU A 16 9.94 -4.24 -7.48
C GLU A 16 9.40 -5.50 -6.80
N LYS A 17 9.59 -5.61 -5.50
CA LYS A 17 9.07 -6.72 -4.72
C LYS A 17 7.53 -6.75 -4.77
N MET A 18 6.90 -5.59 -4.63
CA MET A 18 5.45 -5.46 -4.73
C MET A 18 4.96 -5.85 -6.12
N LEU A 19 5.61 -5.34 -7.16
CA LEU A 19 5.25 -5.61 -8.55
C LEU A 19 5.38 -7.10 -8.88
N ASP A 20 6.47 -7.73 -8.48
CA ASP A 20 6.69 -9.16 -8.73
C ASP A 20 5.57 -9.99 -8.09
N GLU A 21 5.17 -9.64 -6.88
CA GLU A 21 4.10 -10.36 -6.20
C GLU A 21 2.75 -10.14 -6.88
N ALA A 22 2.48 -8.90 -7.30
CA ALA A 22 1.22 -8.58 -7.99
C ALA A 22 1.09 -9.38 -9.29
N ILE A 23 2.17 -9.47 -10.07
CA ILE A 23 2.19 -10.22 -11.31
C ILE A 23 2.02 -11.72 -11.04
N LYS A 24 2.72 -12.23 -10.03
CA LYS A 24 2.68 -13.64 -9.67
C LYS A 24 1.27 -14.09 -9.21
N LYS A 25 0.56 -13.22 -8.49
CA LYS A 25 -0.76 -13.55 -7.94
C LYS A 25 -1.90 -13.32 -8.92
N ALA A 26 -1.70 -12.47 -9.95
CA ALA A 26 -2.77 -12.21 -10.92
C ALA A 26 -3.34 -13.51 -11.47
N PRO A 27 -4.65 -13.63 -11.65
CA PRO A 27 -5.68 -12.58 -11.60
C PRO A 27 -6.24 -12.29 -10.20
N ARG A 28 -5.66 -12.84 -9.15
CA ARG A 28 -6.07 -12.55 -7.77
C ARG A 28 -5.35 -11.31 -7.25
N GLU A 29 -5.97 -10.64 -6.28
CA GLU A 29 -5.35 -9.48 -5.64
C GLU A 29 -4.21 -9.93 -4.73
N ALA A 30 -3.04 -9.29 -4.89
CA ALA A 30 -1.97 -9.39 -3.93
C ALA A 30 -2.15 -8.30 -2.88
N CYS A 31 -1.56 -8.47 -1.71
CA CYS A 31 -1.74 -7.51 -0.63
C CYS A 31 -0.63 -7.60 0.41
N GLY A 32 -0.59 -6.61 1.29
CA GLY A 32 0.36 -6.59 2.38
C GLY A 32 0.36 -5.26 3.12
N LEU A 33 1.44 -5.05 3.87
CA LEU A 33 1.59 -3.87 4.71
C LEU A 33 2.76 -3.01 4.23
N LEU A 34 2.71 -1.74 4.61
CA LEU A 34 3.74 -0.74 4.32
C LEU A 34 4.34 -0.28 5.63
N ALA A 35 5.66 -0.16 5.68
CA ALA A 35 6.36 0.31 6.88
C ALA A 35 7.53 1.21 6.53
N GLY A 36 7.94 2.04 7.48
CA GLY A 36 9.07 2.95 7.28
C GLY A 36 9.12 4.04 8.32
N PHE A 37 9.39 5.26 7.87
CA PHE A 37 9.58 6.40 8.78
C PHE A 37 8.75 7.61 8.38
N ILE A 38 8.52 8.47 9.36
CA ILE A 38 7.88 9.77 9.17
C ILE A 38 8.94 10.82 9.46
N SER A 39 9.21 11.71 8.49
CA SER A 39 10.16 12.79 8.67
C SER A 39 9.57 13.89 9.56
N GLU A 40 10.44 14.78 10.06
CA GLU A 40 10.00 15.90 10.87
C GLU A 40 9.02 16.83 10.13
N SER A 41 9.18 16.93 8.81
CA SER A 41 8.29 17.74 7.97
C SER A 41 6.96 17.05 7.66
N GLY A 42 6.78 15.81 8.13
CA GLY A 42 5.55 15.04 7.91
C GLY A 42 5.57 14.12 6.70
N GLY A 43 6.62 14.18 5.88
CA GLY A 43 6.76 13.28 4.73
C GLY A 43 6.99 11.85 5.20
N LYS A 44 6.49 10.89 4.43
CA LYS A 44 6.61 9.47 4.78
C LYS A 44 7.50 8.75 3.78
N THR A 45 8.34 7.85 4.29
CA THR A 45 9.19 7.01 3.46
C THR A 45 8.86 5.55 3.75
N VAL A 46 8.37 4.85 2.74
CA VAL A 46 8.12 3.41 2.83
C VAL A 46 9.41 2.69 2.49
N SER A 47 10.09 2.20 3.52
CA SER A 47 11.39 1.53 3.38
C SER A 47 11.24 0.01 3.33
N LYS A 48 10.06 -0.51 3.64
CA LYS A 48 9.81 -1.95 3.62
C LYS A 48 8.37 -2.24 3.29
N VAL A 49 8.19 -3.13 2.31
CA VAL A 49 6.89 -3.66 1.92
C VAL A 49 6.79 -5.09 2.43
N TYR A 50 5.71 -5.39 3.13
CA TYR A 50 5.43 -6.75 3.59
C TYR A 50 4.42 -7.39 2.65
N ILE A 51 4.76 -8.58 2.19
CA ILE A 51 3.87 -9.36 1.34
C ILE A 51 3.13 -10.33 2.24
N LEU A 52 1.81 -10.22 2.27
CA LEU A 52 0.97 -11.07 3.10
C LEU A 52 0.03 -11.89 2.22
N THR A 53 -0.51 -12.95 2.80
CA THR A 53 -1.46 -13.81 2.10
C THR A 53 -2.82 -13.12 2.05
N ASN A 54 -3.43 -13.10 0.86
CA ASN A 54 -4.83 -12.73 0.71
C ASN A 54 -5.66 -13.97 1.04
N ILE A 55 -6.24 -14.01 2.23
CA ILE A 55 -6.99 -15.18 2.67
C ILE A 55 -8.31 -15.35 1.92
N ASP A 56 -8.80 -14.29 1.27
CA ASP A 56 -9.99 -14.37 0.43
C ASP A 56 -9.69 -14.97 -0.95
N GLN A 57 -8.43 -14.88 -1.39
CA GLN A 57 -7.98 -15.36 -2.70
C GLN A 57 -8.89 -14.90 -3.82
N SER A 58 -9.31 -13.64 -3.77
CA SER A 58 -10.29 -13.07 -4.68
C SER A 58 -9.63 -12.24 -5.77
N GLU A 59 -10.34 -12.06 -6.89
CA GLU A 59 -9.92 -11.17 -7.97
C GLU A 59 -10.37 -9.72 -7.72
N GLU A 60 -11.27 -9.49 -6.77
CA GLU A 60 -11.91 -8.19 -6.53
C GLU A 60 -11.69 -7.59 -5.15
N HIS A 61 -11.26 -8.41 -4.18
CA HIS A 61 -11.03 -7.91 -2.82
C HIS A 61 -9.97 -8.76 -2.12
N PHE A 62 -9.58 -8.31 -0.94
CA PHE A 62 -8.55 -9.00 -0.16
C PHE A 62 -8.85 -8.90 1.33
N SER A 63 -8.29 -9.86 2.07
CA SER A 63 -8.25 -9.82 3.53
C SER A 63 -6.90 -10.32 3.99
N LEU A 64 -6.31 -9.63 4.96
CA LEU A 64 -5.00 -9.99 5.49
C LEU A 64 -5.12 -11.03 6.60
N ASP A 65 -4.21 -12.00 6.59
CA ASP A 65 -4.10 -12.99 7.66
C ASP A 65 -3.65 -12.30 8.95
N GLN A 66 -4.38 -12.49 10.04
CA GLN A 66 -4.09 -11.82 11.32
C GLN A 66 -2.75 -12.23 11.91
N LYS A 67 -2.38 -13.50 11.80
CA LYS A 67 -1.09 -13.99 12.32
C LYS A 67 0.07 -13.38 11.54
N GLU A 68 -0.06 -13.29 10.22
CA GLU A 68 0.96 -12.66 9.37
C GLU A 68 1.08 -11.18 9.68
N GLN A 69 -0.04 -10.49 9.90
CA GLN A 69 -0.02 -9.08 10.28
C GLN A 69 0.74 -8.88 11.59
N LEU A 70 0.44 -9.69 12.59
CA LEU A 70 1.11 -9.59 13.88
C LEU A 70 2.61 -9.84 13.75
N ALA A 71 3.01 -10.83 12.96
CA ALA A 71 4.41 -11.12 12.72
C ALA A 71 5.11 -9.95 12.03
N ALA A 72 4.44 -9.32 11.05
CA ALA A 72 4.98 -8.15 10.36
C ALA A 72 5.16 -6.97 11.33
N ILE A 73 4.18 -6.70 12.17
CA ILE A 73 4.25 -5.62 13.18
C ILE A 73 5.42 -5.86 14.15
N LYS A 74 5.61 -7.10 14.59
CA LYS A 74 6.74 -7.44 15.46
C LYS A 74 8.08 -7.22 14.73
N ASN A 75 8.15 -7.59 13.45
CA ASN A 75 9.34 -7.36 12.64
C ASN A 75 9.63 -5.88 12.49
N MET A 76 8.61 -5.06 12.24
CA MET A 76 8.76 -3.60 12.16
C MET A 76 9.35 -3.05 13.45
N ARG A 77 8.83 -3.50 14.58
CA ARG A 77 9.32 -3.05 15.89
C ARG A 77 10.80 -3.41 16.09
N SER A 78 11.20 -4.61 15.70
CA SER A 78 12.59 -5.04 15.82
C SER A 78 13.52 -4.25 14.91
N LEU A 79 13.01 -3.74 13.78
CA LEU A 79 13.78 -2.94 12.83
C LEU A 79 13.73 -1.44 13.12
N GLY A 80 12.95 -1.03 14.13
CA GLY A 80 12.82 0.38 14.47
C GLY A 80 12.04 1.20 13.45
N ILE A 81 11.17 0.55 12.66
CA ILE A 81 10.31 1.21 11.70
C ILE A 81 8.86 1.13 12.15
N LYS A 82 8.01 1.98 11.55
CA LYS A 82 6.60 2.09 11.94
C LYS A 82 5.68 1.57 10.86
N PRO A 83 4.51 1.03 11.23
CA PRO A 83 3.48 0.74 10.24
C PRO A 83 2.97 2.05 9.65
N LEU A 84 2.90 2.13 8.32
CA LEU A 84 2.47 3.33 7.61
C LEU A 84 1.17 3.12 6.84
N GLY A 85 0.80 1.87 6.56
CA GLY A 85 -0.41 1.59 5.81
C GLY A 85 -0.40 0.21 5.19
N ASN A 86 -1.14 0.06 4.12
CA ASN A 86 -1.24 -1.21 3.41
C ASN A 86 -1.23 -0.99 1.90
N TRP A 87 -1.06 -2.08 1.18
CA TRP A 87 -1.08 -2.07 -0.27
C TRP A 87 -1.86 -3.28 -0.79
N HIS A 88 -2.43 -3.13 -1.97
CA HIS A 88 -2.98 -4.26 -2.70
C HIS A 88 -2.92 -3.99 -4.19
N SER A 89 -3.10 -5.05 -4.99
CA SER A 89 -3.12 -4.92 -6.43
C SER A 89 -4.55 -4.95 -6.96
N HIS A 90 -4.74 -4.25 -8.09
CA HIS A 90 -5.95 -4.35 -8.90
C HIS A 90 -5.54 -5.00 -10.21
N PRO A 91 -5.71 -6.33 -10.37
CA PRO A 91 -5.22 -7.02 -11.57
C PRO A 91 -5.86 -6.55 -12.86
N ALA A 92 -7.13 -6.12 -12.82
CA ALA A 92 -7.89 -5.79 -14.03
C ALA A 92 -8.58 -4.42 -13.98
N THR A 93 -8.40 -3.65 -12.92
CA THR A 93 -9.06 -2.36 -12.74
C THR A 93 -8.02 -1.26 -12.50
N PRO A 94 -8.39 0.03 -12.70
CA PRO A 94 -7.45 1.13 -12.50
C PRO A 94 -6.96 1.27 -11.07
N SER A 95 -5.83 1.99 -10.89
CA SER A 95 -5.28 2.31 -9.57
C SER A 95 -6.09 3.42 -8.93
N ARG A 96 -7.17 3.02 -8.29
CA ARG A 96 -8.01 3.91 -7.47
C ARG A 96 -8.79 3.04 -6.49
N PRO A 97 -9.11 3.55 -5.30
CA PRO A 97 -9.89 2.76 -4.34
C PRO A 97 -11.25 2.37 -4.91
N SER A 98 -11.61 1.11 -4.74
CA SER A 98 -12.96 0.63 -5.05
C SER A 98 -13.92 1.13 -3.97
N SER A 99 -15.23 0.98 -4.20
CA SER A 99 -16.21 1.33 -3.17
C SER A 99 -16.01 0.50 -1.91
N GLU A 100 -15.59 -0.76 -2.04
CA GLU A 100 -15.25 -1.60 -0.90
C GLU A 100 -14.00 -1.13 -0.18
N ASP A 101 -12.96 -0.74 -0.94
CA ASP A 101 -11.73 -0.17 -0.36
C ASP A 101 -12.07 1.04 0.50
N ILE A 102 -12.93 1.92 0.01
CA ILE A 102 -13.35 3.12 0.73
C ILE A 102 -14.13 2.76 1.99
N ARG A 103 -15.05 1.81 1.87
CA ARG A 103 -15.89 1.38 2.99
C ARG A 103 -15.06 0.77 4.12
N LEU A 104 -13.99 0.06 3.76
CA LEU A 104 -13.15 -0.64 4.73
C LEU A 104 -11.94 0.18 5.20
N ALA A 105 -11.84 1.44 4.79
CA ALA A 105 -10.74 2.31 5.19
C ALA A 105 -11.04 2.96 6.54
N TYR A 106 -10.66 2.29 7.62
CA TYR A 106 -10.94 2.73 8.97
C TYR A 106 -9.87 3.66 9.56
N ASP A 107 -8.69 3.68 8.98
CA ASP A 107 -7.56 4.45 9.50
C ASP A 107 -7.24 5.62 8.57
N LYS A 108 -7.62 6.83 8.99
CA LYS A 108 -7.40 8.04 8.19
C LYS A 108 -5.92 8.40 8.05
N LYS A 109 -5.05 7.86 8.90
CA LYS A 109 -3.61 8.12 8.84
C LYS A 109 -2.87 7.14 7.96
N ALA A 110 -3.51 6.02 7.61
CA ALA A 110 -2.86 4.99 6.81
C ALA A 110 -2.72 5.43 5.35
N ILE A 111 -1.58 5.06 4.76
CA ILE A 111 -1.38 5.16 3.32
C ILE A 111 -1.99 3.91 2.69
N TYR A 112 -2.79 4.11 1.64
CA TYR A 112 -3.33 3.01 0.83
C TYR A 112 -2.66 3.08 -0.53
N MET A 113 -1.80 2.09 -0.84
CA MET A 113 -1.17 2.00 -2.16
C MET A 113 -1.89 0.94 -2.98
N ILE A 114 -2.20 1.29 -4.22
CA ILE A 114 -2.91 0.39 -5.13
C ILE A 114 -2.09 0.26 -6.40
N LEU A 115 -1.69 -0.97 -6.71
CA LEU A 115 -0.90 -1.28 -7.91
C LEU A 115 -1.81 -1.91 -8.95
N SER A 116 -2.05 -1.18 -10.04
CA SER A 116 -2.89 -1.66 -11.13
C SER A 116 -2.06 -2.33 -12.21
N LEU A 117 -2.57 -3.46 -12.70
CA LEU A 117 -2.01 -4.16 -13.85
C LEU A 117 -2.96 -4.09 -15.06
N ALA A 118 -3.94 -3.19 -15.01
CA ALA A 118 -4.96 -3.07 -16.05
C ALA A 118 -4.45 -2.45 -17.35
N GLU A 119 -3.40 -1.65 -17.27
CA GLU A 119 -2.80 -0.98 -18.43
C GLU A 119 -1.55 -1.70 -18.89
N ASP A 120 -0.98 -1.28 -20.02
CA ASP A 120 0.22 -1.89 -20.59
C ASP A 120 1.39 -1.84 -19.60
N GLU A 121 1.49 -0.74 -18.85
CA GLU A 121 2.49 -0.61 -17.81
C GLU A 121 1.84 -0.55 -16.44
N PRO A 122 2.51 -1.07 -15.39
CA PRO A 122 1.96 -0.98 -14.03
C PRO A 122 1.78 0.46 -13.59
N VAL A 123 0.70 0.72 -12.87
CA VAL A 123 0.42 2.04 -12.30
C VAL A 123 0.25 1.92 -10.80
N LEU A 124 1.11 2.58 -10.05
CA LEU A 124 1.04 2.61 -8.58
C LEU A 124 0.68 4.02 -8.12
N LYS A 125 -0.35 4.12 -7.29
CA LYS A 125 -0.76 5.38 -6.69
C LYS A 125 -0.95 5.20 -5.19
N ALA A 126 -0.79 6.30 -4.45
CA ALA A 126 -0.94 6.32 -3.00
C ALA A 126 -2.07 7.26 -2.62
N PHE A 127 -2.85 6.84 -1.63
CA PHE A 127 -4.05 7.57 -1.20
C PHE A 127 -4.15 7.63 0.31
N HIS A 128 -4.84 8.67 0.80
CA HIS A 128 -5.43 8.67 2.14
C HIS A 128 -6.95 8.67 1.97
N ILE A 129 -7.63 8.00 2.88
CA ILE A 129 -9.09 7.88 2.83
C ILE A 129 -9.64 8.25 4.19
N GLU A 130 -10.50 9.27 4.25
CA GLU A 130 -11.12 9.74 5.50
C GLU A 130 -12.58 10.05 5.26
N ASN A 131 -13.46 9.41 6.04
CA ASN A 131 -14.92 9.62 5.95
C ASN A 131 -15.45 9.49 4.52
N GLY A 132 -14.95 8.49 3.78
CA GLY A 132 -15.36 8.24 2.40
C GLY A 132 -14.71 9.15 1.38
N GLU A 133 -13.93 10.13 1.80
CA GLU A 133 -13.22 11.04 0.91
C GLU A 133 -11.84 10.49 0.58
N VAL A 134 -11.56 10.35 -0.72
CA VAL A 134 -10.28 9.84 -1.23
C VAL A 134 -9.38 11.01 -1.59
N ARG A 135 -8.16 11.01 -1.06
CA ARG A 135 -7.15 12.02 -1.39
C ARG A 135 -5.95 11.33 -2.00
N LYS A 136 -5.59 11.71 -3.22
CA LYS A 136 -4.41 11.19 -3.89
C LYS A 136 -3.18 11.94 -3.42
N GLU A 137 -2.15 11.21 -3.01
CA GLU A 137 -0.91 11.81 -2.54
C GLU A 137 0.15 11.77 -3.63
N ILE A 138 1.28 12.46 -3.39
CA ILE A 138 2.40 12.48 -4.33
C ILE A 138 3.30 11.29 -4.00
N LEU A 139 3.49 10.38 -4.96
CA LEU A 139 4.31 9.20 -4.78
C LEU A 139 5.59 9.33 -5.60
N GLU A 140 6.73 9.12 -4.95
CA GLU A 140 8.03 9.09 -5.61
C GLU A 140 8.71 7.76 -5.32
N ILE A 141 9.21 7.12 -6.36
CA ILE A 141 10.02 5.92 -6.23
C ILE A 141 11.47 6.34 -6.20
N VAL A 142 12.17 5.99 -5.12
CA VAL A 142 13.54 6.46 -4.88
C VAL A 142 14.45 5.27 -4.57
N GLU A 143 15.76 5.45 -4.78
CA GLU A 143 16.72 4.45 -4.39
C GLU A 143 16.86 4.45 -2.86
N GLY A 144 16.80 3.25 -2.26
CA GLY A 144 17.02 3.10 -0.84
C GLY A 144 18.49 2.85 -0.53
N GLU A 145 18.83 3.08 0.71
CA GLU A 145 20.17 2.78 1.19
C GLU A 145 20.29 1.34 1.68
#